data_17d1e3b59af7c4805889fc48bb5cfac0
#
_entry.id   17d1e3b59af7c4805889fc48bb5cfac0
#
_cell.length_a   1.000
_cell.length_b   1.000
_cell.length_c   1.000
_cell.angle_alpha   90.00
_cell.angle_beta   90.00
_cell.angle_gamma   90.00
#
_symmetry.space_group_name_H-M   'P 1'
#
loop_
_entity.id
_entity.type
_entity.pdbx_description
1 polymer ?
#
loop_
_entity_poly.entity_id
_entity_poly.type
_entity_poly.pdbx_seq_one_letter_code
_entity_poly.pdbx_strand_id
1 'polypeptide(L)'
;MKRKTSKLRKLESSRYSIITDNLDKCICCNRNAEDINEIFMGRNRLNSIRYGLCIPLCRSCHTKFHNDREMQLYWMKIGLEHFLYTHTIEEFRDIFKYIKGLDIF
;
A
#
# COMPACT_ATOMS: atom_id res chain seq x y z
N MET A 1 15.40 4.58 19.10
CA MET A 1 14.91 4.17 17.79
C MET A 1 15.65 2.91 17.33
N LYS A 2 14.91 1.88 16.93
CA LYS A 2 15.53 0.63 16.46
C LYS A 2 16.16 0.85 15.09
N ARG A 3 17.36 0.34 14.90
CA ARG A 3 18.04 0.33 13.61
C ARG A 3 17.30 -0.61 12.67
N LYS A 4 17.06 -0.18 11.44
CA LYS A 4 16.51 -1.07 10.41
C LYS A 4 17.54 -2.13 10.04
N THR A 5 17.10 -3.38 9.88
CA THR A 5 17.95 -4.44 9.38
C THR A 5 18.25 -4.23 7.90
N SER A 6 19.34 -4.82 7.41
CA SER A 6 19.68 -4.79 5.99
C SER A 6 18.56 -5.36 5.12
N LYS A 7 17.91 -6.43 5.59
CA LYS A 7 16.78 -7.06 4.92
C LYS A 7 15.60 -6.09 4.79
N LEU A 8 15.29 -5.34 5.84
CA LEU A 8 14.20 -4.36 5.83
C LEU A 8 14.49 -3.21 4.88
N ARG A 9 15.71 -2.68 4.90
CA ARG A 9 16.13 -1.61 3.98
C ARG A 9 16.01 -2.05 2.52
N LYS A 10 16.45 -3.26 2.21
CA LYS A 10 16.36 -3.83 0.88
C LYS A 10 14.91 -3.96 0.44
N LEU A 11 14.05 -4.43 1.33
CA LEU A 11 12.63 -4.56 1.06
C LEU A 11 11.99 -3.18 0.79
N GLU A 12 12.29 -2.19 1.62
CA GLU A 12 11.75 -0.83 1.44
C GLU A 12 12.21 -0.18 0.15
N SER A 13 13.47 -0.42 -0.26
CA SER A 13 14.00 0.14 -1.51
C SER A 13 13.46 -0.55 -2.75
N SER A 14 12.87 -1.73 -2.61
CA SER A 14 12.31 -2.49 -3.73
C SER A 14 10.81 -2.30 -3.92
N ARG A 15 10.25 -1.22 -3.37
CA ARG A 15 8.82 -0.92 -3.51
C ARG A 15 8.42 -0.88 -4.98
N TYR A 16 7.31 -1.52 -5.28
CA TYR A 16 6.71 -1.55 -6.61
C TYR A 16 5.19 -1.50 -6.46
N SER A 17 4.47 -1.39 -7.56
CA SER A 17 3.01 -1.33 -7.52
C SER A 17 2.41 -2.29 -8.54
N ILE A 18 1.41 -3.06 -8.09
CA ILE A 18 0.58 -3.86 -8.99
C ILE A 18 -0.62 -3.06 -9.50
N ILE A 19 -0.79 -1.82 -9.03
CA ILE A 19 -1.93 -0.97 -9.34
C ILE A 19 -1.62 -0.01 -10.48
N THR A 20 -0.39 0.50 -10.54
CA THR A 20 0.03 1.44 -11.59
C THR A 20 1.44 1.14 -12.05
N ASP A 21 1.70 1.36 -13.36
CA ASP A 21 3.02 1.24 -13.95
C ASP A 21 3.84 2.51 -13.77
N ASN A 22 3.19 3.63 -13.48
CA ASN A 22 3.85 4.94 -13.42
C ASN A 22 4.01 5.39 -11.98
N LEU A 23 5.17 5.11 -11.40
CA LEU A 23 5.49 5.52 -10.03
C LEU A 23 5.97 6.97 -9.93
N ASP A 24 6.13 7.66 -11.05
CA ASP A 24 6.61 9.04 -11.08
C ASP A 24 5.49 10.07 -10.88
N LYS A 25 4.24 9.66 -11.08
CA LYS A 25 3.08 10.54 -10.97
C LYS A 25 2.17 10.11 -9.82
N CYS A 26 1.71 11.09 -9.05
CA CYS A 26 0.73 10.88 -7.99
C CYS A 26 -0.54 10.27 -8.58
N ILE A 27 -0.98 9.14 -8.02
CA ILE A 27 -2.15 8.42 -8.52
C ILE A 27 -3.45 9.20 -8.29
N CYS A 28 -3.45 10.16 -7.36
CA CYS A 28 -4.63 10.93 -6.99
C CYS A 28 -4.79 12.22 -7.80
N CYS A 29 -3.68 12.94 -8.04
CA CYS A 29 -3.76 14.28 -8.65
C CYS A 29 -2.87 14.45 -9.89
N ASN A 30 -2.11 13.44 -10.26
CA ASN A 30 -1.23 13.41 -11.42
C ASN A 30 -0.04 14.39 -11.38
N ARG A 31 0.22 15.02 -10.24
CA ARG A 31 1.45 15.77 -10.01
C ARG A 31 2.62 14.78 -9.86
N ASN A 32 3.84 15.30 -9.85
CA ASN A 32 5.00 14.45 -9.58
C ASN A 32 4.85 13.78 -8.23
N ALA A 33 5.07 12.47 -8.17
CA ALA A 33 5.05 11.74 -6.91
C ALA A 33 6.35 11.99 -6.16
N GLU A 34 6.23 12.16 -4.87
CA GLU A 34 7.38 12.36 -3.97
C GLU A 34 7.60 11.11 -3.10
N ASP A 35 6.55 10.34 -2.87
CA ASP A 35 6.58 9.17 -2.01
C ASP A 35 5.89 7.99 -2.69
N ILE A 36 6.35 6.78 -2.35
CA ILE A 36 5.64 5.54 -2.69
C ILE A 36 5.10 5.00 -1.38
N ASN A 37 3.78 5.02 -1.24
CA ASN A 37 3.11 4.76 0.03
C ASN A 37 2.47 3.39 0.06
N GLU A 38 2.61 2.69 1.16
CA GLU A 38 1.96 1.41 1.39
C GLU A 38 0.45 1.62 1.57
N ILE A 39 -0.37 0.85 0.85
CA ILE A 39 -1.82 0.92 0.94
C ILE A 39 -2.31 0.39 2.29
N PHE A 40 -1.81 -0.80 2.68
CA PHE A 40 -2.12 -1.41 3.97
C PHE A 40 -1.00 -1.05 4.93
N MET A 41 -1.33 -0.25 5.93
CA MET A 41 -0.37 0.37 6.83
C MET A 41 -0.22 -0.39 8.15
N GLY A 42 0.56 0.14 9.07
CA GLY A 42 0.75 -0.43 10.39
C GLY A 42 1.33 -1.82 10.34
N ARG A 43 0.67 -2.78 10.96
CA ARG A 43 1.12 -4.18 11.00
C ARG A 43 1.19 -4.85 9.63
N ASN A 44 0.50 -4.30 8.64
CA ASN A 44 0.44 -4.85 7.29
C ASN A 44 1.42 -4.17 6.32
N ARG A 45 2.23 -3.24 6.80
CA ARG A 45 3.14 -2.44 5.97
C ARG A 45 4.09 -3.29 5.14
N LEU A 46 4.77 -4.24 5.77
CA LEU A 46 5.72 -5.12 5.07
C LEU A 46 5.04 -6.00 4.04
N ASN A 47 3.82 -6.45 4.34
CA ASN A 47 3.04 -7.24 3.39
C ASN A 47 2.65 -6.38 2.17
N SER A 48 2.28 -5.13 2.38
CA SER A 48 2.04 -4.20 1.27
C SER A 48 3.25 -4.09 0.36
N ILE A 49 4.43 -3.92 0.92
CA ILE A 49 5.68 -3.81 0.15
C ILE A 49 5.96 -5.10 -0.63
N ARG A 50 5.83 -6.25 0.03
CA ARG A 50 6.10 -7.56 -0.58
C ARG A 50 5.21 -7.87 -1.77
N TYR A 51 3.95 -7.47 -1.71
CA TYR A 51 2.96 -7.80 -2.73
C TYR A 51 2.65 -6.66 -3.69
N GLY A 52 3.45 -5.59 -3.65
CA GLY A 52 3.29 -4.47 -4.55
C GLY A 52 2.04 -3.63 -4.32
N LEU A 53 1.53 -3.66 -3.09
CA LEU A 53 0.34 -2.90 -2.70
C LEU A 53 0.75 -1.52 -2.21
N CYS A 54 1.36 -0.78 -3.15
CA CYS A 54 1.87 0.57 -2.92
C CYS A 54 1.34 1.49 -4.01
N ILE A 55 1.19 2.77 -3.68
CA ILE A 55 0.75 3.79 -4.61
C ILE A 55 1.67 5.01 -4.55
N PRO A 56 1.99 5.62 -5.71
CA PRO A 56 2.77 6.85 -5.73
C PRO A 56 1.89 8.04 -5.33
N LEU A 57 2.35 8.86 -4.42
CA LEU A 57 1.64 10.04 -3.94
C LEU A 57 2.56 11.25 -3.90
N CYS A 58 2.03 12.42 -4.27
CA CYS A 58 2.69 13.68 -3.94
C CYS A 58 2.56 13.91 -2.43
N ARG A 59 3.38 14.80 -1.87
CA ARG A 59 3.40 15.05 -0.44
C ARG A 59 2.04 15.46 0.12
N SER A 60 1.30 16.28 -0.61
CA SER A 60 -0.04 16.73 -0.22
C SER A 60 -1.04 15.58 -0.14
N CYS A 61 -1.09 14.75 -1.17
CA CYS A 61 -1.99 13.58 -1.19
C CYS A 61 -1.57 12.52 -0.16
N HIS A 62 -0.28 12.37 0.09
CA HIS A 62 0.23 11.47 1.12
C HIS A 62 -0.25 11.88 2.50
N THR A 63 -0.15 13.17 2.82
CA THR A 63 -0.65 13.72 4.09
C THR A 63 -2.15 13.49 4.22
N LYS A 64 -2.91 13.76 3.14
CA LYS A 64 -4.35 13.53 3.12
C LYS A 64 -4.69 12.04 3.35
N PHE A 65 -3.97 11.15 2.69
CA PHE A 65 -4.17 9.70 2.85
C PHE A 65 -4.03 9.27 4.32
N HIS A 66 -3.03 9.76 5.02
CA HIS A 66 -2.82 9.41 6.43
C HIS A 66 -3.88 9.97 7.37
N ASN A 67 -4.61 11.00 6.97
CA ASN A 67 -5.60 11.67 7.81
C ASN A 67 -7.05 11.42 7.38
N ASP A 68 -7.28 10.61 6.35
CA ASP A 68 -8.61 10.39 5.79
C ASP A 68 -8.91 8.90 5.68
N ARG A 69 -9.73 8.40 6.61
CA ARG A 69 -10.07 6.97 6.67
C ARG A 69 -10.84 6.50 5.43
N GLU A 70 -11.71 7.34 4.88
CA GLU A 70 -12.46 7.00 3.67
C GLU A 70 -11.53 6.82 2.48
N MET A 71 -10.53 7.69 2.35
CA MET A 71 -9.51 7.60 1.32
C MET A 71 -8.68 6.33 1.49
N GLN A 72 -8.28 5.99 2.71
CA GLN A 72 -7.57 4.76 3.02
C GLN A 72 -8.38 3.53 2.59
N LEU A 73 -9.65 3.47 2.97
CA LEU A 73 -10.53 2.35 2.63
C LEU A 73 -10.76 2.25 1.12
N TYR A 74 -10.88 3.37 0.43
CA TYR A 74 -11.00 3.41 -1.02
C TYR A 74 -9.81 2.70 -1.69
N TRP A 75 -8.59 3.06 -1.31
CA TRP A 75 -7.39 2.46 -1.87
C TRP A 75 -7.17 1.03 -1.42
N MET A 76 -7.56 0.68 -0.19
CA MET A 76 -7.51 -0.70 0.30
C MET A 76 -8.41 -1.62 -0.53
N LYS A 77 -9.60 -1.16 -0.90
CA LYS A 77 -10.51 -1.93 -1.76
C LYS A 77 -9.94 -2.12 -3.15
N ILE A 78 -9.34 -1.08 -3.72
CA ILE A 78 -8.66 -1.16 -5.02
C ILE A 78 -7.47 -2.12 -4.94
N GLY A 79 -6.67 -2.01 -3.88
CA GLY A 79 -5.53 -2.90 -3.66
C GLY A 79 -5.95 -4.36 -3.54
N LEU A 80 -7.01 -4.62 -2.77
CA LEU A 80 -7.57 -5.96 -2.64
C LEU A 80 -8.03 -6.49 -4.00
N GLU A 81 -8.74 -5.69 -4.78
CA GLU A 81 -9.20 -6.08 -6.11
C GLU A 81 -8.05 -6.51 -7.00
N HIS A 82 -6.98 -5.73 -7.04
CA HIS A 82 -5.79 -6.07 -7.83
C HIS A 82 -5.07 -7.31 -7.31
N PHE A 83 -4.99 -7.47 -6.00
CA PHE A 83 -4.42 -8.66 -5.38
C PHE A 83 -5.17 -9.92 -5.82
N LEU A 84 -6.49 -9.85 -5.89
CA LEU A 84 -7.35 -10.98 -6.25
C LEU A 84 -7.25 -11.37 -7.73
N TYR A 85 -6.55 -10.60 -8.59
CA TYR A 85 -6.27 -11.05 -9.95
C TYR A 85 -5.28 -12.22 -9.99
N THR A 86 -4.43 -12.36 -8.98
CA THR A 86 -3.38 -13.38 -8.92
C THR A 86 -3.40 -14.23 -7.66
N HIS A 87 -4.24 -13.90 -6.69
CA HIS A 87 -4.35 -14.59 -5.40
C HIS A 87 -5.82 -14.79 -5.03
N THR A 88 -6.06 -15.61 -4.01
CA THR A 88 -7.40 -15.83 -3.48
C THR A 88 -7.68 -14.96 -2.25
N ILE A 89 -8.95 -14.84 -1.89
CA ILE A 89 -9.35 -14.13 -0.68
C ILE A 89 -8.84 -14.83 0.58
N GLU A 90 -8.77 -16.16 0.55
CA GLU A 90 -8.22 -16.96 1.65
C GLU A 90 -6.73 -16.64 1.84
N GLU A 91 -5.98 -16.53 0.75
CA GLU A 91 -4.56 -16.12 0.80
C GLU A 91 -4.42 -14.72 1.40
N PHE A 92 -5.28 -13.79 1.02
CA PHE A 92 -5.26 -12.44 1.59
C PHE A 92 -5.47 -12.48 3.10
N ARG A 93 -6.46 -13.23 3.58
CA ARG A 93 -6.75 -13.37 5.01
C ARG A 93 -5.59 -14.01 5.78
N ASP A 94 -4.88 -14.92 5.15
CA ASP A 94 -3.74 -15.60 5.78
C ASP A 94 -2.52 -14.68 5.89
N ILE A 95 -2.33 -13.79 4.92
CA ILE A 95 -1.16 -12.90 4.85
C ILE A 95 -1.39 -11.63 5.67
N PHE A 96 -2.56 -11.01 5.49
CA PHE A 96 -2.86 -9.70 6.09
C PHE A 96 -3.59 -9.85 7.40
N LYS A 97 -3.22 -9.03 8.38
CA LYS A 97 -3.89 -8.97 9.68
C LYS A 97 -5.17 -8.17 9.55
N TYR A 98 -6.11 -8.39 10.49
CA TYR A 98 -7.41 -7.74 10.52
C TYR A 98 -7.31 -6.23 10.24
N ILE A 99 -8.21 -5.74 9.40
CA ILE A 99 -8.31 -4.34 9.01
C ILE A 99 -9.74 -3.88 9.25
N LYS A 100 -9.90 -2.91 10.15
CA LYS A 100 -11.22 -2.33 10.47
C LYS A 100 -11.80 -1.64 9.22
N GLY A 101 -13.03 -1.97 8.91
CA GLY A 101 -13.74 -1.39 7.78
C GLY A 101 -13.61 -2.17 6.48
N LEU A 102 -12.79 -3.22 6.46
CA LEU A 102 -12.65 -4.13 5.33
C LEU A 102 -13.35 -5.45 5.66
N ASP A 103 -14.54 -5.66 5.08
CA ASP A 103 -15.47 -6.74 5.47
C ASP A 103 -15.13 -8.08 4.80
N ILE A 104 -13.90 -8.56 5.03
CA ILE A 104 -13.43 -9.82 4.45
C ILE A 104 -12.84 -10.76 5.49
N PHE A 105 -12.71 -10.28 6.72
CA PHE A 105 -12.13 -11.06 7.82
C PHE A 105 -13.19 -11.75 8.67
#